data_f4df0969bae4e1da84784662d2a65ca4
#
_entry.id   f4df0969bae4e1da84784662d2a65ca4
#
_cell.length_a   1.000
_cell.length_b   1.000
_cell.length_c   1.000
_cell.angle_alpha   90.00
_cell.angle_beta   90.00
_cell.angle_gamma   90.00
#
_symmetry.space_group_name_H-M   'P 1'
#
loop_
_entity.id
_entity.type
_entity.pdbx_description
1 polymer ?
#
loop_
_entity_poly.entity_id
_entity_poly.type
_entity_poly.pdbx_seq_one_letter_code
_entity_poly.pdbx_strand_id
1 'polypeptide(L)'
;MQPDPAAIVETLSIGEPLIGLYDAPDPAPFAPLVEPGAGRECVFASYARWREGKTLHLTKEKHGCGAPQLLGVRGRSREQMVKFLVDEEGLRASHELMDLWLDAAPGYQPRHEHILIGPLKAAQYDYLRSVTFYVNADQLAVLVTGSSYYSRPDDPPVVAPFSSGCGQLASVFGDFDVPQAIVGATDQAMRKHLEPGLLAFTVTKPMFELLCRWADDPASSLHNNFLRQLITARGGSF
;
A
#
# COMPACT_ATOMS: atom_id res chain seq x y z
N MET A 1 -15.81 -2.24 -17.02
CA MET A 1 -14.76 -3.25 -17.30
C MET A 1 -13.86 -3.23 -16.08
N GLN A 2 -13.50 -4.38 -15.56
CA GLN A 2 -12.59 -4.47 -14.41
C GLN A 2 -11.18 -4.12 -14.88
N PRO A 3 -10.39 -3.31 -14.15
CA PRO A 3 -9.03 -2.96 -14.54
C PRO A 3 -8.12 -4.19 -14.51
N ASP A 4 -7.28 -4.31 -15.53
CA ASP A 4 -6.29 -5.39 -15.65
C ASP A 4 -4.88 -4.81 -15.49
N PRO A 5 -4.11 -5.20 -14.48
CA PRO A 5 -2.75 -4.73 -14.27
C PRO A 5 -1.69 -5.45 -15.13
N ALA A 6 -2.07 -6.43 -15.96
CA ALA A 6 -1.12 -7.29 -16.66
C ALA A 6 -0.08 -6.48 -17.47
N ALA A 7 -0.50 -5.46 -18.20
CA ALA A 7 0.43 -4.63 -19.00
C ALA A 7 1.48 -3.93 -18.13
N ILE A 8 1.12 -3.48 -16.91
CA ILE A 8 2.05 -2.88 -15.96
C ILE A 8 3.02 -3.93 -15.41
N VAL A 9 2.46 -5.04 -14.93
CA VAL A 9 3.24 -6.12 -14.27
C VAL A 9 4.25 -6.72 -15.24
N GLU A 10 3.82 -7.02 -16.47
CA GLU A 10 4.68 -7.62 -17.49
C GLU A 10 5.76 -6.65 -17.99
N THR A 11 5.38 -5.41 -18.35
CA THR A 11 6.34 -4.42 -18.89
C THR A 11 7.39 -4.03 -17.86
N LEU A 12 7.00 -3.90 -16.59
CA LEU A 12 7.91 -3.55 -15.51
C LEU A 12 8.54 -4.78 -14.83
N SER A 13 8.26 -5.98 -15.29
CA SER A 13 8.79 -7.23 -14.70
C SER A 13 8.58 -7.29 -13.18
N ILE A 14 7.39 -6.89 -12.71
CA ILE A 14 7.08 -6.90 -11.27
C ILE A 14 6.91 -8.35 -10.83
N GLY A 15 7.90 -8.87 -10.11
CA GLY A 15 7.90 -10.25 -9.62
C GLY A 15 7.11 -10.46 -8.33
N GLU A 16 6.79 -9.40 -7.61
CA GLU A 16 6.04 -9.48 -6.36
C GLU A 16 4.52 -9.45 -6.61
N PRO A 17 3.72 -10.15 -5.79
CA PRO A 17 2.27 -10.09 -5.91
C PRO A 17 1.78 -8.68 -5.61
N LEU A 18 0.80 -8.21 -6.37
CA LEU A 18 0.06 -7.00 -6.03
C LEU A 18 -0.79 -7.29 -4.78
N ILE A 19 -0.71 -6.41 -3.78
CA ILE A 19 -1.41 -6.60 -2.51
C ILE A 19 -2.59 -5.64 -2.40
N GLY A 20 -3.79 -6.21 -2.28
CA GLY A 20 -5.02 -5.46 -2.04
C GLY A 20 -5.29 -5.28 -0.55
N LEU A 21 -5.75 -4.09 -0.18
CA LEU A 21 -6.47 -3.84 1.07
C LEU A 21 -7.97 -3.89 0.76
N TYR A 22 -8.69 -4.75 1.47
CA TYR A 22 -10.12 -4.94 1.30
C TYR A 22 -10.87 -4.66 2.59
N ASP A 23 -12.04 -4.10 2.44
CA ASP A 23 -13.01 -3.82 3.50
C ASP A 23 -14.31 -4.56 3.14
N ALA A 24 -14.52 -5.74 3.73
CA ALA A 24 -15.54 -6.68 3.27
C ALA A 24 -16.47 -7.18 4.39
N PRO A 25 -17.73 -7.47 4.08
CA PRO A 25 -18.68 -8.03 5.06
C PRO A 25 -18.45 -9.52 5.34
N ASP A 26 -17.79 -10.25 4.42
CA ASP A 26 -17.53 -11.69 4.52
C ASP A 26 -16.07 -12.00 4.15
N PRO A 27 -15.29 -12.62 5.04
CA PRO A 27 -13.90 -12.98 4.77
C PRO A 27 -13.74 -14.27 3.95
N ALA A 28 -14.75 -15.13 3.86
CA ALA A 28 -14.64 -16.45 3.23
C ALA A 28 -14.13 -16.43 1.77
N PRO A 29 -14.54 -15.47 0.90
CA PRO A 29 -14.05 -15.40 -0.47
C PRO A 29 -12.56 -15.09 -0.60
N PHE A 30 -11.91 -14.69 0.49
CA PHE A 30 -10.49 -14.32 0.52
C PHE A 30 -9.57 -15.46 0.96
N ALA A 31 -10.11 -16.63 1.24
CA ALA A 31 -9.31 -17.80 1.63
C ALA A 31 -8.17 -18.12 0.63
N PRO A 32 -7.03 -18.68 1.09
CA PRO A 32 -6.75 -19.08 2.47
C PRO A 32 -6.44 -17.90 3.38
N LEU A 33 -7.05 -17.86 4.55
CA LEU A 33 -6.88 -16.81 5.53
C LEU A 33 -5.78 -17.15 6.52
N VAL A 34 -5.05 -16.10 6.95
CA VAL A 34 -4.13 -16.16 8.08
C VAL A 34 -4.47 -15.04 9.05
N GLU A 35 -4.32 -15.32 10.33
CA GLU A 35 -4.49 -14.31 11.38
C GLU A 35 -3.13 -13.76 11.81
N PRO A 36 -3.05 -12.55 12.36
CA PRO A 36 -1.85 -12.06 13.00
C PRO A 36 -1.43 -13.03 14.11
N GLY A 37 -0.12 -13.20 14.28
CA GLY A 37 0.41 -13.97 15.40
C GLY A 37 0.02 -13.39 16.75
N ALA A 38 0.11 -14.22 17.79
CA ALA A 38 -0.16 -13.78 19.14
C ALA A 38 0.81 -12.66 19.57
N GLY A 39 0.28 -11.60 20.19
CA GLY A 39 1.08 -10.49 20.68
C GLY A 39 1.21 -9.33 19.67
N ARG A 40 2.42 -8.76 19.56
CA ARG A 40 2.71 -7.55 18.78
C ARG A 40 3.34 -7.87 17.41
N GLU A 41 2.81 -8.84 16.67
CA GLU A 41 3.31 -9.13 15.33
C GLU A 41 3.04 -7.96 14.38
N CYS A 42 4.05 -7.54 13.63
CA CYS A 42 3.89 -6.53 12.59
C CYS A 42 3.01 -7.07 11.45
N VAL A 43 2.10 -6.26 10.91
CA VAL A 43 1.29 -6.64 9.73
C VAL A 43 2.19 -7.08 8.57
N PHE A 44 3.35 -6.45 8.40
CA PHE A 44 4.33 -6.80 7.36
C PHE A 44 5.05 -8.12 7.59
N ALA A 45 4.98 -8.72 8.80
CA ALA A 45 5.42 -10.11 8.98
C ALA A 45 4.61 -11.09 8.11
N SER A 46 3.45 -10.67 7.63
CA SER A 46 2.65 -11.42 6.66
C SER A 46 3.16 -11.35 5.21
N TYR A 47 4.21 -10.56 4.91
CA TYR A 47 4.72 -10.40 3.54
C TYR A 47 5.07 -11.75 2.88
N ALA A 48 5.78 -12.63 3.59
CA ALA A 48 6.07 -13.98 3.09
C ALA A 48 4.79 -14.80 2.84
N ARG A 49 3.79 -14.66 3.69
CA ARG A 49 2.48 -15.34 3.55
C ARG A 49 1.70 -14.82 2.35
N TRP A 50 1.81 -13.52 2.03
CA TRP A 50 1.20 -12.95 0.82
C TRP A 50 1.83 -13.53 -0.45
N ARG A 51 3.15 -13.71 -0.49
CA ARG A 51 3.85 -14.40 -1.59
C ARG A 51 3.39 -15.85 -1.77
N GLU A 52 2.91 -16.49 -0.71
CA GLU A 52 2.30 -17.83 -0.74
C GLU A 52 0.79 -17.79 -1.12
N GLY A 53 0.25 -16.66 -1.48
CA GLY A 53 -1.16 -16.51 -1.85
C GLY A 53 -2.15 -16.41 -0.68
N LYS A 54 -1.66 -16.28 0.57
CA LYS A 54 -2.50 -16.17 1.77
C LYS A 54 -2.95 -14.74 2.00
N THR A 55 -4.13 -14.56 2.61
CA THR A 55 -4.69 -13.25 2.96
C THR A 55 -4.68 -13.06 4.48
N LEU A 56 -4.09 -11.98 4.96
CA LEU A 56 -4.16 -11.59 6.36
C LEU A 56 -5.55 -11.08 6.69
N HIS A 57 -6.15 -11.61 7.74
CA HIS A 57 -7.46 -11.20 8.23
C HIS A 57 -7.33 -10.49 9.58
N LEU A 58 -7.72 -9.23 9.62
CA LEU A 58 -7.72 -8.40 10.82
C LEU A 58 -9.15 -8.23 11.34
N THR A 59 -9.31 -8.43 12.65
CA THR A 59 -10.57 -8.17 13.37
C THR A 59 -10.29 -7.38 14.64
N LYS A 60 -11.35 -6.95 15.32
CA LYS A 60 -11.23 -6.24 16.62
C LYS A 60 -10.53 -7.07 17.69
N GLU A 61 -10.63 -8.39 17.61
CA GLU A 61 -10.04 -9.36 18.56
C GLU A 61 -8.63 -9.76 18.13
N LYS A 62 -8.38 -9.85 16.81
CA LYS A 62 -7.14 -10.37 16.23
C LYS A 62 -6.56 -9.37 15.25
N HIS A 63 -5.66 -8.54 15.74
CA HIS A 63 -5.16 -7.39 15.00
C HIS A 63 -3.64 -7.18 15.05
N GLY A 64 -2.89 -7.97 15.81
CA GLY A 64 -1.42 -7.85 15.89
C GLY A 64 -0.94 -6.61 16.64
N CYS A 65 -0.03 -5.83 16.06
CA CYS A 65 0.62 -4.65 16.66
C CYS A 65 -0.31 -3.43 16.77
N GLY A 66 0.23 -2.23 17.02
CA GLY A 66 -0.53 -0.97 17.09
C GLY A 66 -1.16 -0.48 15.78
N ALA A 67 -0.71 -1.03 14.67
CA ALA A 67 -1.19 -0.72 13.32
C ALA A 67 -2.70 -0.84 13.08
N PRO A 68 -3.42 -1.76 13.70
CA PRO A 68 -4.85 -1.88 13.49
C PRO A 68 -5.63 -0.61 13.79
N GLN A 69 -5.14 0.25 14.68
CA GLN A 69 -5.76 1.56 14.89
C GLN A 69 -5.75 2.41 13.62
N LEU A 70 -4.64 2.38 12.88
CA LEU A 70 -4.51 3.10 11.62
C LEU A 70 -5.37 2.48 10.51
N LEU A 71 -5.68 1.20 10.65
CA LEU A 71 -6.58 0.45 9.78
C LEU A 71 -8.03 0.43 10.29
N GLY A 72 -8.33 1.17 11.36
CA GLY A 72 -9.68 1.32 11.91
C GLY A 72 -10.23 0.09 12.63
N VAL A 73 -9.41 -0.91 12.92
CA VAL A 73 -9.89 -2.17 13.52
C VAL A 73 -10.00 -2.07 15.04
N ARG A 74 -8.90 -1.83 15.73
CA ARG A 74 -8.80 -1.55 17.17
C ARG A 74 -7.39 -1.05 17.44
N GLY A 75 -7.21 -0.22 18.46
CA GLY A 75 -5.88 0.26 18.70
C GLY A 75 -5.59 0.72 20.13
N ARG A 76 -4.35 1.15 20.31
CA ARG A 76 -3.91 1.88 21.48
C ARG A 76 -4.65 3.22 21.54
N SER A 77 -4.73 3.81 22.74
CA SER A 77 -5.14 5.21 22.81
C SER A 77 -4.17 6.10 22.01
N ARG A 78 -4.63 7.27 21.56
CA ARG A 78 -3.78 8.24 20.87
C ARG A 78 -2.48 8.51 21.67
N GLU A 79 -2.60 8.75 22.97
CA GLU A 79 -1.47 8.98 23.87
C GLU A 79 -0.45 7.82 23.83
N GLN A 80 -0.94 6.57 23.93
CA GLN A 80 -0.09 5.38 23.84
C GLN A 80 0.58 5.24 22.49
N MET A 81 -0.09 5.65 21.40
CA MET A 81 0.45 5.61 20.07
C MET A 81 1.54 6.68 19.87
N VAL A 82 1.28 7.92 20.30
CA VAL A 82 2.25 9.01 20.27
C VAL A 82 3.50 8.63 21.04
N LYS A 83 3.34 8.15 22.27
CA LYS A 83 4.45 7.69 23.10
C LYS A 83 5.27 6.60 22.41
N PHE A 84 4.64 5.59 21.86
CA PHE A 84 5.33 4.51 21.16
C PHE A 84 6.11 5.01 19.93
N LEU A 85 5.48 5.83 19.09
CA LEU A 85 6.09 6.30 17.84
C LEU A 85 7.22 7.32 18.07
N VAL A 86 7.17 8.09 19.18
CA VAL A 86 8.20 9.08 19.51
C VAL A 86 9.28 8.49 20.40
N ASP A 87 8.90 7.89 21.54
CA ASP A 87 9.86 7.52 22.57
C ASP A 87 10.53 6.16 22.28
N GLU A 88 9.82 5.22 21.62
CA GLU A 88 10.34 3.89 21.33
C GLU A 88 10.87 3.77 19.88
N GLU A 89 10.18 4.34 18.91
CA GLU A 89 10.58 4.25 17.49
C GLU A 89 11.35 5.48 16.98
N GLY A 90 11.32 6.60 17.68
CA GLY A 90 12.09 7.81 17.32
C GLY A 90 11.65 8.45 16.00
N LEU A 91 10.37 8.34 15.64
CA LEU A 91 9.89 8.71 14.31
C LEU A 91 9.57 10.22 14.17
N ARG A 92 9.51 10.94 15.28
CA ARG A 92 9.34 12.40 15.32
C ARG A 92 10.15 12.99 16.48
N ALA A 93 10.50 14.24 16.35
CA ALA A 93 11.31 14.95 17.34
C ALA A 93 10.54 15.26 18.65
N SER A 94 9.22 15.26 18.62
CA SER A 94 8.38 15.51 19.80
C SER A 94 7.00 14.89 19.67
N HIS A 95 6.32 14.73 20.83
CA HIS A 95 4.94 14.30 20.93
C HIS A 95 4.00 15.27 20.20
N GLU A 96 4.24 16.58 20.31
CA GLU A 96 3.45 17.61 19.64
C GLU A 96 3.50 17.44 18.09
N LEU A 97 4.70 17.24 17.52
CA LEU A 97 4.82 17.01 16.08
C LEU A 97 4.15 15.71 15.63
N MET A 98 4.16 14.69 16.47
CA MET A 98 3.45 13.45 16.20
C MET A 98 1.94 13.64 16.26
N ASP A 99 1.44 14.41 17.21
CA ASP A 99 0.01 14.72 17.33
C ASP A 99 -0.50 15.50 16.11
N LEU A 100 0.24 16.53 15.66
CA LEU A 100 -0.10 17.27 14.44
C LEU A 100 -0.13 16.37 13.20
N TRP A 101 0.80 15.41 13.12
CA TRP A 101 0.82 14.46 12.03
C TRP A 101 -0.39 13.51 12.06
N LEU A 102 -0.76 13.03 13.24
CA LEU A 102 -1.94 12.17 13.41
C LEU A 102 -3.25 12.90 13.09
N ASP A 103 -3.31 14.22 13.33
CA ASP A 103 -4.45 15.04 12.93
C ASP A 103 -4.56 15.16 11.41
N ALA A 104 -3.42 15.24 10.71
CA ALA A 104 -3.37 15.28 9.25
C ALA A 104 -3.63 13.91 8.59
N ALA A 105 -3.52 12.81 9.35
CA ALA A 105 -3.73 11.45 8.87
C ALA A 105 -4.76 10.72 9.77
N PRO A 106 -6.06 11.00 9.61
CA PRO A 106 -7.12 10.61 10.55
C PRO A 106 -7.32 9.10 10.71
N GLY A 107 -6.68 8.30 9.89
CA GLY A 107 -6.85 6.85 9.88
C GLY A 107 -8.02 6.39 9.02
N TYR A 108 -8.00 5.11 8.72
CA TYR A 108 -9.05 4.48 7.94
C TYR A 108 -10.31 4.25 8.80
N GLN A 109 -11.47 4.50 8.22
CA GLN A 109 -12.76 4.21 8.83
C GLN A 109 -13.42 3.05 8.06
N PRO A 110 -13.38 1.80 8.60
CA PRO A 110 -13.96 0.65 7.93
C PRO A 110 -15.46 0.78 7.73
N ARG A 111 -15.95 0.35 6.58
CA ARG A 111 -17.37 0.25 6.25
C ARG A 111 -17.97 -1.09 6.67
N HIS A 112 -17.12 -2.11 6.84
CA HIS A 112 -17.49 -3.47 7.20
C HIS A 112 -16.65 -3.98 8.38
N GLU A 113 -16.96 -5.18 8.82
CA GLU A 113 -16.34 -5.78 10.01
C GLU A 113 -14.94 -6.34 9.74
N HIS A 114 -14.63 -6.73 8.49
CA HIS A 114 -13.41 -7.44 8.16
C HIS A 114 -12.48 -6.60 7.29
N ILE A 115 -11.26 -6.40 7.79
CA ILE A 115 -10.16 -5.85 7.03
C ILE A 115 -9.24 -6.99 6.59
N LEU A 116 -9.05 -7.09 5.27
CA LEU A 116 -8.28 -8.16 4.66
C LEU A 116 -7.15 -7.58 3.82
N ILE A 117 -5.94 -8.13 3.97
CA ILE A 117 -4.76 -7.68 3.24
C ILE A 117 -4.10 -8.91 2.60
N GLY A 118 -4.04 -8.94 1.29
CA GLY A 118 -3.49 -10.11 0.58
C GLY A 118 -3.41 -9.90 -0.92
N PRO A 119 -3.01 -10.94 -1.66
CA PRO A 119 -2.89 -10.86 -3.11
C PRO A 119 -4.16 -10.32 -3.77
N LEU A 120 -3.96 -9.52 -4.82
CA LEU A 120 -5.06 -8.91 -5.56
C LEU A 120 -6.01 -9.98 -6.11
N LYS A 121 -7.29 -9.88 -5.77
CA LYS A 121 -8.35 -10.80 -6.20
C LYS A 121 -9.38 -10.05 -7.03
N ALA A 122 -9.38 -10.27 -8.33
CA ALA A 122 -10.31 -9.67 -9.28
C ALA A 122 -11.77 -9.88 -8.85
N ALA A 123 -12.14 -11.08 -8.45
CA ALA A 123 -13.51 -11.41 -8.01
C ALA A 123 -13.99 -10.63 -6.78
N GLN A 124 -13.09 -9.97 -6.03
CA GLN A 124 -13.40 -9.19 -4.83
C GLN A 124 -13.16 -7.68 -5.02
N TYR A 125 -13.14 -7.23 -6.26
CA TYR A 125 -12.79 -5.85 -6.63
C TYR A 125 -13.71 -4.79 -6.01
N ASP A 126 -14.98 -5.12 -5.75
CA ASP A 126 -15.94 -4.19 -5.15
C ASP A 126 -15.55 -3.78 -3.72
N TYR A 127 -14.89 -4.67 -3.00
CA TYR A 127 -14.42 -4.43 -1.63
C TYR A 127 -13.00 -3.85 -1.56
N LEU A 128 -12.32 -3.72 -2.71
CA LEU A 128 -10.97 -3.18 -2.79
C LEU A 128 -10.95 -1.70 -2.43
N ARG A 129 -9.98 -1.30 -1.60
CA ARG A 129 -9.76 0.09 -1.19
C ARG A 129 -8.45 0.64 -1.74
N SER A 130 -7.38 -0.15 -1.65
CA SER A 130 -6.07 0.22 -2.19
C SER A 130 -5.34 -1.00 -2.74
N VAL A 131 -4.35 -0.74 -3.60
CA VAL A 131 -3.42 -1.73 -4.15
C VAL A 131 -2.00 -1.30 -3.84
N THR A 132 -1.18 -2.21 -3.34
CA THR A 132 0.25 -1.98 -3.09
C THR A 132 1.09 -2.79 -4.07
N PHE A 133 1.98 -2.10 -4.75
CA PHE A 133 3.07 -2.65 -5.54
C PHE A 133 4.34 -2.64 -4.69
N TYR A 134 5.04 -3.77 -4.61
CA TYR A 134 6.39 -3.82 -4.06
C TYR A 134 7.38 -3.78 -5.21
N VAL A 135 8.16 -2.71 -5.29
CA VAL A 135 8.91 -2.33 -6.48
C VAL A 135 10.29 -1.80 -6.13
N ASN A 136 11.23 -1.98 -7.05
CA ASN A 136 12.55 -1.33 -6.97
C ASN A 136 12.47 0.15 -7.42
N ALA A 137 13.60 0.85 -7.36
CA ALA A 137 13.66 2.29 -7.66
C ALA A 137 13.28 2.62 -9.12
N ASP A 138 13.69 1.79 -10.08
CA ASP A 138 13.42 2.02 -11.50
C ASP A 138 11.92 1.79 -11.81
N GLN A 139 11.35 0.71 -11.30
CA GLN A 139 9.91 0.42 -11.40
C GLN A 139 9.07 1.52 -10.73
N LEU A 140 9.52 1.98 -9.54
CA LEU A 140 8.86 3.08 -8.82
C LEU A 140 8.84 4.36 -9.66
N ALA A 141 9.96 4.73 -10.27
CA ALA A 141 10.06 5.91 -11.11
C ALA A 141 9.03 5.90 -12.26
N VAL A 142 8.84 4.74 -12.89
CA VAL A 142 7.86 4.56 -13.97
C VAL A 142 6.42 4.68 -13.43
N LEU A 143 6.12 4.05 -12.29
CA LEU A 143 4.78 4.12 -11.68
C LEU A 143 4.42 5.54 -11.21
N VAL A 144 5.38 6.30 -10.65
CA VAL A 144 5.20 7.72 -10.30
C VAL A 144 4.86 8.55 -11.55
N THR A 145 5.56 8.31 -12.65
CA THR A 145 5.26 8.96 -13.94
C THR A 145 3.86 8.61 -14.43
N GLY A 146 3.47 7.35 -14.39
CA GLY A 146 2.14 6.89 -14.78
C GLY A 146 1.03 7.49 -13.92
N SER A 147 1.25 7.59 -12.61
CA SER A 147 0.27 8.20 -11.70
C SER A 147 0.03 9.69 -11.98
N SER A 148 1.03 10.38 -12.52
CA SER A 148 0.94 11.80 -12.87
C SER A 148 0.38 12.04 -14.27
N TYR A 149 0.17 11.00 -15.09
CA TYR A 149 -0.20 11.14 -16.50
C TYR A 149 -1.51 11.88 -16.74
N TYR A 150 -2.51 11.69 -15.86
CA TYR A 150 -3.80 12.36 -15.94
C TYR A 150 -3.97 13.48 -14.90
N SER A 151 -2.97 13.74 -14.06
CA SER A 151 -3.08 14.71 -12.97
C SER A 151 -2.85 16.14 -13.43
N ARG A 152 -3.30 17.10 -12.62
CA ARG A 152 -3.05 18.51 -12.79
C ARG A 152 -1.88 18.96 -11.89
N PRO A 153 -1.15 20.03 -12.25
CA PRO A 153 -0.03 20.53 -11.45
C PRO A 153 -0.41 20.99 -10.03
N ASP A 154 -1.66 21.41 -9.86
CA ASP A 154 -2.23 21.89 -8.59
C ASP A 154 -2.76 20.77 -7.68
N ASP A 155 -2.76 19.53 -8.18
CA ASP A 155 -3.21 18.33 -7.44
C ASP A 155 -2.20 17.18 -7.64
N PRO A 156 -1.06 17.21 -6.94
CA PRO A 156 -0.05 16.17 -7.08
C PRO A 156 -0.58 14.84 -6.54
N PRO A 157 -0.69 13.80 -7.38
CA PRO A 157 -1.34 12.55 -6.99
C PRO A 157 -0.42 11.66 -6.15
N VAL A 158 0.89 11.94 -6.11
CA VAL A 158 1.88 11.11 -5.41
C VAL A 158 2.46 11.88 -4.24
N VAL A 159 2.39 11.26 -3.06
CA VAL A 159 2.97 11.79 -1.83
C VAL A 159 3.88 10.75 -1.18
N ALA A 160 4.85 11.20 -0.41
CA ALA A 160 5.75 10.35 0.37
C ALA A 160 5.70 10.76 1.85
N PRO A 161 4.55 10.66 2.51
CA PRO A 161 4.44 11.03 3.90
C PRO A 161 5.20 10.01 4.74
N PHE A 162 5.91 10.49 5.75
CA PHE A 162 6.42 9.58 6.75
C PHE A 162 5.26 8.96 7.53
N SER A 163 5.19 7.64 7.59
CA SER A 163 4.22 6.90 8.37
C SER A 163 4.73 5.52 8.71
N SER A 164 4.16 4.89 9.74
CA SER A 164 4.32 3.45 9.94
C SER A 164 3.82 2.71 8.69
N GLY A 165 4.51 1.60 8.34
CA GLY A 165 4.22 0.89 7.11
C GLY A 165 2.75 0.50 6.92
N CYS A 166 2.09 0.08 7.98
CA CYS A 166 0.66 -0.25 7.96
C CYS A 166 -0.23 0.99 7.79
N GLY A 167 0.16 2.13 8.33
CA GLY A 167 -0.51 3.40 8.06
C GLY A 167 -0.48 3.76 6.58
N GLN A 168 0.60 3.43 5.89
CA GLN A 168 0.76 3.68 4.47
C GLN A 168 -0.15 2.80 3.58
N LEU A 169 -0.73 1.72 4.11
CA LEU A 169 -1.72 0.93 3.37
C LEU A 169 -3.08 1.62 3.32
N ALA A 170 -3.41 2.44 4.31
CA ALA A 170 -4.75 2.99 4.45
C ALA A 170 -4.81 4.40 5.05
N SER A 171 -4.14 4.69 6.16
CA SER A 171 -4.48 5.82 7.02
C SER A 171 -4.02 7.19 6.52
N VAL A 172 -3.08 7.24 5.59
CA VAL A 172 -2.54 8.51 5.05
C VAL A 172 -3.31 9.02 3.85
N PHE A 173 -4.23 8.24 3.30
CA PHE A 173 -5.17 8.74 2.32
C PHE A 173 -6.26 9.57 3.01
N GLY A 174 -6.44 10.81 2.59
CA GLY A 174 -7.54 11.65 3.08
C GLY A 174 -8.90 11.11 2.61
N ASP A 175 -8.96 10.69 1.35
CA ASP A 175 -10.14 10.10 0.73
C ASP A 175 -9.74 8.93 -0.19
N PHE A 176 -10.27 7.75 0.07
CA PHE A 176 -10.03 6.56 -0.75
C PHE A 176 -10.78 6.58 -2.09
N ASP A 177 -11.74 7.45 -2.25
CA ASP A 177 -12.55 7.56 -3.45
C ASP A 177 -11.97 8.58 -4.46
N VAL A 178 -10.80 9.19 -4.16
CA VAL A 178 -10.04 10.01 -5.10
C VAL A 178 -8.74 9.34 -5.53
N PRO A 179 -8.22 9.64 -6.74
CA PRO A 179 -6.96 9.09 -7.22
C PRO A 179 -5.77 9.62 -6.41
N GLN A 180 -5.14 8.78 -5.62
CA GLN A 180 -3.95 9.11 -4.83
C GLN A 180 -2.97 7.95 -4.82
N ALA A 181 -1.68 8.26 -4.68
CA ALA A 181 -0.60 7.30 -4.54
C ALA A 181 0.37 7.70 -3.42
N ILE A 182 0.94 6.71 -2.75
CA ILE A 182 1.88 6.91 -1.65
C ILE A 182 3.12 6.07 -1.88
N VAL A 183 4.28 6.71 -1.81
CA VAL A 183 5.56 6.01 -1.69
C VAL A 183 5.77 5.65 -0.24
N GLY A 184 5.86 4.37 0.04
CA GLY A 184 5.92 3.83 1.39
C GLY A 184 7.02 2.81 1.62
N ALA A 185 6.90 2.05 2.67
CA ALA A 185 7.93 1.13 3.17
C ALA A 185 9.20 1.85 3.64
N THR A 186 9.05 3.04 4.21
CA THR A 186 10.13 3.88 4.71
C THR A 186 10.37 3.75 6.22
N ASP A 187 9.47 3.08 6.92
CA ASP A 187 9.57 2.75 8.34
C ASP A 187 10.60 1.64 8.57
N GLN A 188 11.60 1.91 9.41
CA GLN A 188 12.69 0.97 9.69
C GLN A 188 12.21 -0.34 10.34
N ALA A 189 11.17 -0.28 11.19
CA ALA A 189 10.67 -1.46 11.88
C ALA A 189 10.08 -2.52 10.93
N MET A 190 9.51 -2.08 9.80
CA MET A 190 8.97 -2.99 8.80
C MET A 190 10.00 -3.46 7.77
N ARG A 191 11.10 -2.70 7.56
CA ARG A 191 12.09 -3.00 6.51
C ARG A 191 12.68 -4.41 6.60
N LYS A 192 12.84 -4.96 7.80
CA LYS A 192 13.32 -6.34 8.02
C LYS A 192 12.39 -7.44 7.45
N HIS A 193 11.16 -7.09 7.11
CA HIS A 193 10.18 -8.03 6.55
C HIS A 193 10.09 -7.97 5.03
N LEU A 194 10.77 -7.03 4.40
CA LEU A 194 10.78 -6.84 2.95
C LEU A 194 12.16 -7.12 2.36
N GLU A 195 12.18 -7.54 1.11
CA GLU A 195 13.44 -7.70 0.37
C GLU A 195 14.20 -6.36 0.29
N PRO A 196 15.54 -6.37 0.44
CA PRO A 196 16.36 -5.18 0.24
C PRO A 196 16.11 -4.55 -1.13
N GLY A 197 16.01 -3.22 -1.18
CA GLY A 197 15.79 -2.50 -2.43
C GLY A 197 14.33 -2.35 -2.87
N LEU A 198 13.39 -3.08 -2.27
CA LEU A 198 11.97 -2.86 -2.52
C LEU A 198 11.41 -1.71 -1.68
N LEU A 199 10.57 -0.91 -2.30
CA LEU A 199 9.69 0.07 -1.67
C LEU A 199 8.23 -0.33 -1.94
N ALA A 200 7.32 0.19 -1.12
CA ALA A 200 5.90 0.06 -1.39
C ALA A 200 5.41 1.28 -2.18
N PHE A 201 4.67 1.04 -3.24
CA PHE A 201 3.89 2.05 -3.93
C PHE A 201 2.42 1.67 -3.78
N THR A 202 1.73 2.37 -2.89
CA THR A 202 0.32 2.09 -2.57
C THR A 202 -0.56 3.12 -3.23
N VAL A 203 -1.57 2.65 -3.94
CA VAL A 203 -2.50 3.49 -4.69
C VAL A 203 -3.93 3.23 -4.25
N THR A 204 -4.77 4.28 -4.22
CA THR A 204 -6.22 4.10 -4.05
C THR A 204 -6.82 3.33 -5.22
N LYS A 205 -7.99 2.71 -5.04
CA LYS A 205 -8.70 2.02 -6.11
C LYS A 205 -8.90 2.90 -7.36
N PRO A 206 -9.34 4.18 -7.28
CA PRO A 206 -9.42 5.04 -8.46
C PRO A 206 -8.07 5.31 -9.14
N MET A 207 -6.98 5.46 -8.39
CA MET A 207 -5.64 5.60 -8.98
C MET A 207 -5.19 4.29 -9.67
N PHE A 208 -5.51 3.15 -9.09
CA PHE A 208 -5.24 1.85 -9.74
C PHE A 208 -5.94 1.73 -11.09
N GLU A 209 -7.20 2.17 -11.18
CA GLU A 209 -7.96 2.23 -12.44
C GLU A 209 -7.31 3.17 -13.47
N LEU A 210 -6.81 4.33 -13.02
CA LEU A 210 -6.08 5.25 -13.90
C LEU A 210 -4.75 4.67 -14.38
N LEU A 211 -4.01 3.97 -13.53
CA LEU A 211 -2.76 3.31 -13.93
C LEU A 211 -3.01 2.20 -14.95
N CYS A 212 -4.03 1.38 -14.78
CA CYS A 212 -4.39 0.37 -15.78
C CYS A 212 -4.78 1.03 -17.11
N ARG A 213 -5.57 2.10 -17.10
CA ARG A 213 -5.90 2.87 -18.30
C ARG A 213 -4.67 3.50 -18.96
N TRP A 214 -3.75 4.05 -18.15
CA TRP A 214 -2.48 4.58 -18.65
C TRP A 214 -1.64 3.48 -19.32
N ALA A 215 -1.63 2.28 -18.78
CA ALA A 215 -0.89 1.17 -19.34
C ALA A 215 -1.47 0.68 -20.67
N ASP A 216 -2.78 0.79 -20.84
CA ASP A 216 -3.46 0.43 -22.10
C ASP A 216 -3.38 1.53 -23.18
N ASP A 217 -2.96 2.76 -22.82
CA ASP A 217 -2.85 3.88 -23.76
C ASP A 217 -1.55 3.78 -24.58
N PRO A 218 -1.62 3.54 -25.92
CA PRO A 218 -0.42 3.44 -26.75
C PRO A 218 0.45 4.70 -26.76
N ALA A 219 -0.11 5.86 -26.40
CA ALA A 219 0.62 7.13 -26.32
C ALA A 219 1.34 7.31 -24.96
N SER A 220 1.12 6.42 -24.01
CA SER A 220 1.69 6.52 -22.68
C SER A 220 3.20 6.28 -22.67
N SER A 221 3.85 6.77 -21.60
CA SER A 221 5.29 6.56 -21.39
C SER A 221 5.66 5.08 -21.18
N LEU A 222 4.71 4.22 -20.84
CA LEU A 222 4.93 2.78 -20.73
C LEU A 222 5.35 2.14 -22.07
N HIS A 223 4.96 2.74 -23.21
CA HIS A 223 5.23 2.23 -24.55
C HIS A 223 6.34 3.00 -25.30
N ASN A 224 6.97 4.00 -24.67
CA ASN A 224 7.93 4.86 -25.33
C ASN A 224 9.36 4.28 -25.40
N ASN A 225 10.20 4.92 -26.20
CA ASN A 225 11.59 4.49 -26.38
C ASN A 225 12.47 4.67 -25.13
N PHE A 226 12.17 5.64 -24.28
CA PHE A 226 12.98 5.89 -23.07
C PHE A 226 12.86 4.75 -22.08
N LEU A 227 11.66 4.19 -21.89
CA LEU A 227 11.48 3.02 -21.05
C LEU A 227 12.23 1.81 -21.63
N ARG A 228 12.13 1.59 -22.97
CA ARG A 228 12.89 0.51 -23.63
C ARG A 228 14.40 0.65 -23.45
N GLN A 229 14.92 1.88 -23.55
CA GLN A 229 16.34 2.16 -23.29
C GLN A 229 16.72 1.86 -21.84
N LEU A 230 15.89 2.24 -20.87
CA LEU A 230 16.12 1.94 -19.46
C LEU A 230 16.15 0.42 -19.21
N ILE A 231 15.18 -0.32 -19.71
CA ILE A 231 15.12 -1.79 -19.60
C ILE A 231 16.39 -2.42 -20.21
N THR A 232 16.77 -1.96 -21.42
CA THR A 232 18.00 -2.45 -22.09
C THR A 232 19.24 -2.16 -21.24
N ALA A 233 19.36 -0.97 -20.67
CA ALA A 233 20.49 -0.59 -19.80
C ALA A 233 20.55 -1.42 -18.49
N ARG A 234 19.43 -2.02 -18.07
CA ARG A 234 19.33 -2.93 -16.92
C ARG A 234 19.48 -4.41 -17.30
N GLY A 235 19.87 -4.73 -18.54
CA GLY A 235 20.09 -6.11 -18.97
C GLY A 235 18.85 -6.81 -19.51
N GLY A 236 17.78 -6.08 -19.84
CA GLY A 236 16.56 -6.59 -20.46
C GLY A 236 15.37 -6.80 -19.50
N SER A 237 15.58 -6.55 -18.21
CA SER A 237 14.52 -6.57 -17.17
C SER A 237 14.86 -5.60 -16.04
N PHE A 238 13.89 -5.29 -15.19
CA PHE A 238 14.12 -4.56 -13.94
C PHE A 238 14.51 -5.49 -12.80
#